data_3ed1c234fd3e1292ff92675378fcd634
#
_entry.id   3ed1c234fd3e1292ff92675378fcd634
#
_cell.length_a   1.000
_cell.length_b   1.000
_cell.length_c   1.000
_cell.angle_alpha   90.00
_cell.angle_beta   90.00
_cell.angle_gamma   90.00
#
_symmetry.space_group_name_H-M   'P 1'
#
loop_
_entity.id
_entity.type
_entity.pdbx_description
1 polymer ?
#
loop_
_entity_poly.entity_id
_entity_poly.type
_entity_poly.pdbx_seq_one_letter_code
_entity_poly.pdbx_strand_id
1 'polypeptide(L)'
;MQTVRSFVGMDVHKETISISVAEDGRNGPVRFLGVIPNQPDDIAKMAKRLAKHGELDFCYEAGGCGYNIYRQLTALVHSCTVAATSLIPRKPGERIKTDRRDSQKLAILHRSGDLTRVWVPDATHEALRDLVRARVDASMHLMRARQQLLAFLLRHGRSYPTGKHWTQRHRSWLAGQTFLLEVHRIVFQDYVETVWTAQERRDVLIERIATMTASWSLGPLVEALRGLRGLDLLSSATFIATTGDLSRFESPRMLMGYLGLVPSEHSSGGTIRRGGITKTGNREARRMLIEAAWSYRYPARIAKEKAEILVRLPKNIRDIAWKAQTRLCARYRTMIARGKKPTVVVAALARELAGFIWAIGQEMRSSMTS
;
A
#
# COMPACT_ATOMS: atom_id res chain seq x y z
N MET A 1 -7.84 -27.79 -34.74
CA MET A 1 -6.83 -26.74 -34.96
C MET A 1 -6.36 -26.31 -33.57
N GLN A 2 -5.08 -26.44 -33.23
CA GLN A 2 -4.53 -25.86 -32.01
C GLN A 2 -4.62 -24.34 -32.12
N THR A 3 -5.33 -23.71 -31.22
CA THR A 3 -5.42 -22.25 -31.15
C THR A 3 -4.04 -21.72 -30.79
N VAL A 4 -3.41 -21.01 -31.72
CA VAL A 4 -2.08 -20.40 -31.47
C VAL A 4 -2.25 -19.30 -30.44
N ARG A 5 -1.57 -19.40 -29.31
CA ARG A 5 -1.56 -18.37 -28.27
C ARG A 5 -0.40 -17.41 -28.50
N SER A 6 -0.65 -16.13 -28.40
CA SER A 6 0.36 -15.08 -28.55
C SER A 6 0.44 -14.22 -27.30
N PHE A 7 1.65 -13.96 -26.82
CA PHE A 7 1.93 -13.16 -25.62
C PHE A 7 2.33 -11.75 -26.04
N VAL A 8 1.52 -10.76 -25.67
CA VAL A 8 1.69 -9.37 -26.09
C VAL A 8 2.27 -8.55 -24.95
N GLY A 9 3.52 -8.11 -25.08
CA GLY A 9 4.17 -7.21 -24.14
C GLY A 9 3.97 -5.76 -24.57
N MET A 10 3.48 -4.94 -23.65
CA MET A 10 3.23 -3.53 -23.86
C MET A 10 4.09 -2.70 -22.90
N ASP A 11 4.94 -1.83 -23.45
CA ASP A 11 5.60 -0.77 -22.67
C ASP A 11 4.77 0.49 -22.79
N VAL A 12 4.12 0.85 -21.68
CA VAL A 12 3.04 1.85 -21.64
C VAL A 12 3.55 3.18 -21.11
N HIS A 13 3.52 4.20 -21.94
CA HIS A 13 3.79 5.58 -21.59
C HIS A 13 2.51 6.44 -21.64
N LYS A 14 2.59 7.69 -21.20
CA LYS A 14 1.46 8.60 -21.17
C LYS A 14 0.80 8.77 -22.55
N GLU A 15 1.60 8.98 -23.59
CA GLU A 15 1.15 9.31 -24.95
C GLU A 15 1.18 8.09 -25.90
N THR A 16 2.01 7.09 -25.61
CA THR A 16 2.30 6.00 -26.54
C THR A 16 2.44 4.66 -25.85
N ILE A 17 2.24 3.59 -26.61
CA ILE A 17 2.44 2.19 -26.20
C ILE A 17 3.32 1.51 -27.23
N SER A 18 4.47 0.99 -26.84
CA SER A 18 5.32 0.13 -27.64
C SER A 18 4.88 -1.34 -27.50
N ILE A 19 4.67 -2.02 -28.61
CA ILE A 19 4.05 -3.35 -28.66
C ILE A 19 4.98 -4.36 -29.26
N SER A 20 5.16 -5.47 -28.56
CA SER A 20 5.86 -6.67 -29.06
C SER A 20 5.01 -7.92 -28.83
N VAL A 21 5.13 -8.88 -29.73
CA VAL A 21 4.43 -10.16 -29.65
C VAL A 21 5.45 -11.29 -29.61
N ALA A 22 5.32 -12.18 -28.65
CA ALA A 22 6.01 -13.46 -28.58
C ALA A 22 5.03 -14.59 -28.90
N GLU A 23 5.33 -15.40 -29.91
CA GLU A 23 4.55 -16.58 -30.24
C GLU A 23 4.79 -17.68 -29.20
N ASP A 24 3.82 -18.57 -29.06
CA ASP A 24 3.91 -19.68 -28.11
C ASP A 24 5.12 -20.60 -28.41
N GLY A 25 5.52 -21.36 -27.39
CA GLY A 25 6.67 -22.21 -27.43
C GLY A 25 7.98 -21.55 -27.01
N ARG A 26 8.91 -22.38 -26.47
CA ARG A 26 10.17 -21.91 -25.87
C ARG A 26 11.02 -21.03 -26.80
N ASN A 27 11.04 -21.35 -28.11
CA ASN A 27 11.83 -20.68 -29.14
C ASN A 27 10.95 -19.92 -30.14
N GLY A 28 9.67 -19.68 -29.81
CA GLY A 28 8.77 -18.89 -30.65
C GLY A 28 9.35 -17.50 -30.96
N PRO A 29 9.20 -17.00 -32.20
CA PRO A 29 9.74 -15.71 -32.59
C PRO A 29 9.16 -14.59 -31.78
N VAL A 30 9.96 -13.54 -31.56
CA VAL A 30 9.53 -12.31 -30.88
C VAL A 30 9.65 -11.14 -31.85
N ARG A 31 8.53 -10.51 -32.12
CA ARG A 31 8.45 -9.42 -33.12
C ARG A 31 7.99 -8.13 -32.46
N PHE A 32 8.71 -7.05 -32.76
CA PHE A 32 8.25 -5.70 -32.43
C PHE A 32 7.26 -5.24 -33.51
N LEU A 33 6.06 -4.84 -33.10
CA LEU A 33 4.99 -4.45 -34.01
C LEU A 33 4.91 -2.95 -34.27
N GLY A 34 5.62 -2.17 -33.45
CA GLY A 34 5.59 -0.71 -33.54
C GLY A 34 5.06 -0.03 -32.29
N VAL A 35 4.74 1.23 -32.47
CA VAL A 35 4.21 2.11 -31.43
C VAL A 35 2.81 2.57 -31.85
N ILE A 36 1.89 2.60 -30.90
CA ILE A 36 0.53 3.16 -31.10
C ILE A 36 0.30 4.29 -30.10
N PRO A 37 -0.65 5.21 -30.37
CA PRO A 37 -1.13 6.15 -29.38
C PRO A 37 -1.75 5.42 -28.18
N ASN A 38 -1.56 5.94 -26.97
CA ASN A 38 -2.22 5.42 -25.77
C ASN A 38 -3.67 5.95 -25.71
N GLN A 39 -4.49 5.51 -26.67
CA GLN A 39 -5.89 5.88 -26.79
C GLN A 39 -6.77 4.61 -26.84
N PRO A 40 -7.96 4.63 -26.22
CA PRO A 40 -8.84 3.45 -26.18
C PRO A 40 -9.13 2.84 -27.55
N ASP A 41 -9.40 3.67 -28.55
CA ASP A 41 -9.71 3.20 -29.90
C ASP A 41 -8.53 2.49 -30.57
N ASP A 42 -7.32 3.00 -30.39
CA ASP A 42 -6.11 2.44 -30.98
C ASP A 42 -5.75 1.10 -30.30
N ILE A 43 -5.95 0.99 -28.98
CA ILE A 43 -5.80 -0.26 -28.23
C ILE A 43 -6.81 -1.29 -28.72
N ALA A 44 -8.09 -0.90 -28.89
CA ALA A 44 -9.12 -1.81 -29.39
C ALA A 44 -8.86 -2.28 -30.83
N LYS A 45 -8.46 -1.37 -31.73
CA LYS A 45 -8.07 -1.70 -33.11
C LYS A 45 -6.88 -2.65 -33.15
N MET A 46 -5.87 -2.42 -32.33
CA MET A 46 -4.69 -3.28 -32.21
C MET A 46 -5.09 -4.66 -31.71
N ALA A 47 -5.85 -4.78 -30.62
CA ALA A 47 -6.30 -6.05 -30.09
C ALA A 47 -7.13 -6.85 -31.11
N LYS A 48 -8.10 -6.20 -31.78
CA LYS A 48 -8.92 -6.82 -32.84
C LYS A 48 -8.09 -7.31 -34.03
N ARG A 49 -7.06 -6.55 -34.43
CA ARG A 49 -6.16 -6.93 -35.52
C ARG A 49 -5.35 -8.19 -35.15
N LEU A 50 -4.80 -8.23 -33.94
CA LEU A 50 -3.98 -9.37 -33.48
C LEU A 50 -4.82 -10.63 -33.23
N ALA A 51 -6.03 -10.47 -32.70
CA ALA A 51 -6.94 -11.60 -32.43
C ALA A 51 -7.34 -12.43 -33.66
N LYS A 52 -7.15 -11.89 -34.88
CA LYS A 52 -7.33 -12.67 -36.12
C LYS A 52 -6.37 -13.85 -36.25
N HIS A 53 -5.26 -13.84 -35.54
CA HIS A 53 -4.21 -14.85 -35.63
C HIS A 53 -4.21 -15.84 -34.45
N GLY A 54 -5.14 -15.71 -33.50
CA GLY A 54 -5.25 -16.62 -32.35
C GLY A 54 -5.61 -15.94 -31.06
N GLU A 55 -5.45 -16.68 -29.95
CA GLU A 55 -5.69 -16.18 -28.60
C GLU A 55 -4.58 -15.22 -28.15
N LEU A 56 -4.95 -14.15 -27.49
CA LEU A 56 -4.02 -13.11 -27.02
C LEU A 56 -3.97 -13.07 -25.50
N ASP A 57 -2.75 -13.00 -24.97
CA ASP A 57 -2.50 -12.76 -23.54
C ASP A 57 -1.57 -11.54 -23.39
N PHE A 58 -2.13 -10.46 -22.88
CA PHE A 58 -1.45 -9.18 -22.78
C PHE A 58 -0.72 -9.02 -21.44
N CYS A 59 0.37 -8.26 -21.44
CA CYS A 59 0.99 -7.80 -20.21
C CYS A 59 1.57 -6.39 -20.33
N TYR A 60 1.60 -5.67 -19.22
CA TYR A 60 2.31 -4.40 -19.09
C TYR A 60 2.77 -4.16 -17.65
N GLU A 61 3.71 -3.23 -17.44
CA GLU A 61 4.21 -2.89 -16.11
C GLU A 61 3.22 -2.01 -15.35
N ALA A 62 3.05 -2.29 -14.04
CA ALA A 62 2.33 -1.40 -13.14
C ALA A 62 3.01 -0.03 -13.08
N GLY A 63 2.31 1.02 -13.43
CA GLY A 63 2.84 2.38 -13.53
C GLY A 63 1.79 3.48 -13.39
N GLY A 64 2.18 4.69 -13.73
CA GLY A 64 1.32 5.89 -13.64
C GLY A 64 0.08 5.87 -14.53
N CYS A 65 0.05 5.02 -15.57
CA CYS A 65 -1.10 4.86 -16.46
C CYS A 65 -2.25 4.02 -15.84
N GLY A 66 -2.05 3.49 -14.63
CA GLY A 66 -3.10 2.79 -13.87
C GLY A 66 -3.58 1.49 -14.51
N TYR A 67 -4.89 1.20 -14.37
CA TYR A 67 -5.48 -0.08 -14.76
C TYR A 67 -6.51 0.01 -15.89
N ASN A 68 -6.64 1.17 -16.56
CA ASN A 68 -7.64 1.36 -17.61
C ASN A 68 -7.42 0.41 -18.80
N ILE A 69 -6.16 0.21 -19.22
CA ILE A 69 -5.81 -0.74 -20.29
C ILE A 69 -6.20 -2.17 -19.90
N TYR A 70 -5.91 -2.58 -18.65
CA TYR A 70 -6.31 -3.88 -18.14
C TYR A 70 -7.83 -4.07 -18.23
N ARG A 71 -8.61 -3.10 -17.75
CA ARG A 71 -10.08 -3.14 -17.78
C ARG A 71 -10.61 -3.19 -19.20
N GLN A 72 -10.05 -2.39 -20.09
CA GLN A 72 -10.44 -2.36 -21.50
C GLN A 72 -10.18 -3.70 -22.19
N LEU A 73 -8.99 -4.27 -22.04
CA LEU A 73 -8.64 -5.55 -22.65
C LEU A 73 -9.46 -6.71 -22.07
N THR A 74 -9.73 -6.68 -20.76
CA THR A 74 -10.59 -7.68 -20.11
C THR A 74 -12.04 -7.56 -20.60
N ALA A 75 -12.56 -6.34 -20.79
CA ALA A 75 -13.88 -6.11 -21.39
C ALA A 75 -13.97 -6.60 -22.85
N LEU A 76 -12.86 -6.61 -23.57
CA LEU A 76 -12.74 -7.19 -24.92
C LEU A 76 -12.48 -8.71 -24.88
N VAL A 77 -12.64 -9.35 -23.72
CA VAL A 77 -12.47 -10.81 -23.50
C VAL A 77 -11.03 -11.30 -23.75
N HIS A 78 -10.05 -10.44 -23.56
CA HIS A 78 -8.64 -10.83 -23.61
C HIS A 78 -8.04 -10.97 -22.19
N SER A 79 -7.15 -11.94 -22.01
CA SER A 79 -6.30 -12.02 -20.82
C SER A 79 -5.34 -10.84 -20.75
N CYS A 80 -5.20 -10.23 -19.57
CA CYS A 80 -4.23 -9.17 -19.35
C CYS A 80 -3.56 -9.32 -17.97
N THR A 81 -2.25 -9.24 -17.93
CA THR A 81 -1.44 -9.29 -16.72
C THR A 81 -0.78 -7.94 -16.47
N VAL A 82 -1.03 -7.34 -15.30
CA VAL A 82 -0.26 -6.19 -14.82
C VAL A 82 0.92 -6.71 -14.03
N ALA A 83 2.14 -6.42 -14.46
CA ALA A 83 3.36 -6.95 -13.86
C ALA A 83 3.91 -6.01 -12.78
N ALA A 84 4.44 -6.59 -11.69
CA ALA A 84 5.08 -5.84 -10.61
C ALA A 84 6.46 -5.34 -11.06
N THR A 85 6.59 -4.07 -11.38
CA THR A 85 7.80 -3.41 -11.94
C THR A 85 9.08 -3.74 -11.18
N SER A 86 9.04 -3.75 -9.85
CA SER A 86 10.21 -4.03 -9.00
C SER A 86 10.64 -5.49 -8.96
N LEU A 87 9.80 -6.41 -9.48
CA LEU A 87 10.04 -7.86 -9.49
C LEU A 87 10.30 -8.41 -10.89
N ILE A 88 10.36 -7.56 -11.91
CA ILE A 88 10.71 -7.98 -13.28
C ILE A 88 12.18 -8.36 -13.32
N PRO A 89 12.51 -9.60 -13.73
CA PRO A 89 13.89 -10.05 -13.84
C PRO A 89 14.72 -9.16 -14.76
N ARG A 90 15.93 -8.79 -14.31
CA ARG A 90 16.91 -8.03 -15.12
C ARG A 90 18.16 -8.87 -15.31
N LYS A 91 18.66 -8.95 -16.54
CA LYS A 91 19.93 -9.62 -16.81
C LYS A 91 21.09 -8.75 -16.31
N PRO A 92 22.09 -9.31 -15.62
CA PRO A 92 23.30 -8.57 -15.27
C PRO A 92 23.96 -8.02 -16.54
N GLY A 93 24.39 -6.74 -16.51
CA GLY A 93 25.04 -6.10 -17.66
C GLY A 93 24.13 -5.48 -18.71
N GLU A 94 22.81 -5.59 -18.60
CA GLU A 94 21.86 -4.92 -19.49
C GLU A 94 21.84 -3.41 -19.21
N ARG A 95 22.60 -2.66 -20.03
CA ARG A 95 22.77 -1.19 -19.87
C ARG A 95 21.96 -0.35 -20.87
N ILE A 96 21.43 -0.99 -21.92
CA ILE A 96 20.68 -0.27 -22.96
C ILE A 96 19.18 -0.46 -22.71
N LYS A 97 18.51 0.64 -22.37
CA LYS A 97 17.05 0.68 -22.20
C LYS A 97 16.43 1.40 -23.41
N THR A 98 15.46 0.76 -24.06
CA THR A 98 14.61 1.34 -25.11
C THR A 98 13.24 0.71 -25.00
N ASP A 99 12.19 1.46 -25.32
CA ASP A 99 10.79 1.02 -25.25
C ASP A 99 10.55 -0.25 -26.09
N ARG A 100 11.22 -0.37 -27.24
CA ARG A 100 11.19 -1.59 -28.06
C ARG A 100 11.74 -2.81 -27.30
N ARG A 101 12.86 -2.67 -26.58
CA ARG A 101 13.45 -3.76 -25.81
C ARG A 101 12.63 -4.10 -24.59
N ASP A 102 12.05 -3.10 -23.94
CA ASP A 102 11.22 -3.28 -22.76
C ASP A 102 9.92 -4.02 -23.13
N SER A 103 9.25 -3.65 -24.22
CA SER A 103 8.07 -4.40 -24.71
C SER A 103 8.41 -5.84 -25.15
N GLN A 104 9.55 -6.06 -25.82
CA GLN A 104 10.01 -7.41 -26.19
C GLN A 104 10.31 -8.26 -24.94
N LYS A 105 10.99 -7.70 -23.97
CA LYS A 105 11.30 -8.35 -22.70
C LYS A 105 10.02 -8.74 -21.94
N LEU A 106 9.05 -7.84 -21.88
CA LEU A 106 7.75 -8.13 -21.26
C LEU A 106 7.05 -9.30 -21.95
N ALA A 107 7.01 -9.34 -23.29
CA ALA A 107 6.41 -10.43 -24.05
C ALA A 107 7.10 -11.77 -23.76
N ILE A 108 8.45 -11.79 -23.72
CA ILE A 108 9.25 -12.98 -23.41
C ILE A 108 8.98 -13.48 -21.99
N LEU A 109 9.06 -12.60 -20.98
CA LEU A 109 8.86 -12.95 -19.58
C LEU A 109 7.41 -13.32 -19.29
N HIS A 110 6.46 -12.78 -20.04
CA HIS A 110 5.07 -13.18 -19.93
C HIS A 110 4.85 -14.60 -20.46
N ARG A 111 5.43 -14.92 -21.62
CA ARG A 111 5.41 -16.26 -22.19
C ARG A 111 6.05 -17.32 -21.29
N SER A 112 7.17 -16.99 -20.64
CA SER A 112 7.84 -17.91 -19.70
C SER A 112 7.17 -18.03 -18.34
N GLY A 113 6.18 -17.16 -18.03
CA GLY A 113 5.51 -17.16 -16.73
C GLY A 113 6.32 -16.48 -15.59
N ASP A 114 7.42 -15.78 -15.92
CA ASP A 114 8.33 -15.15 -14.95
C ASP A 114 7.83 -13.81 -14.41
N LEU A 115 6.69 -13.30 -14.88
CA LEU A 115 6.12 -12.04 -14.40
C LEU A 115 5.31 -12.25 -13.13
N THR A 116 5.66 -11.54 -12.09
CA THR A 116 4.85 -11.46 -10.87
C THR A 116 3.65 -10.54 -11.10
N ARG A 117 2.43 -11.11 -11.02
CA ARG A 117 1.18 -10.37 -11.22
C ARG A 117 0.88 -9.42 -10.08
N VAL A 118 0.47 -8.20 -10.41
CA VAL A 118 -0.16 -7.27 -9.48
C VAL A 118 -1.65 -7.58 -9.38
N TRP A 119 -2.19 -7.59 -8.18
CA TRP A 119 -3.63 -7.64 -8.00
C TRP A 119 -4.26 -6.31 -8.46
N VAL A 120 -5.17 -6.38 -9.40
CA VAL A 120 -5.90 -5.22 -9.91
C VAL A 120 -7.19 -5.07 -9.11
N PRO A 121 -7.39 -3.95 -8.41
CA PRO A 121 -8.61 -3.68 -7.67
C PRO A 121 -9.79 -3.39 -8.59
N ASP A 122 -11.01 -3.62 -8.10
CA ASP A 122 -12.19 -3.05 -8.72
C ASP A 122 -12.20 -1.51 -8.62
N ALA A 123 -13.11 -0.86 -9.35
CA ALA A 123 -13.16 0.61 -9.41
C ALA A 123 -13.44 1.26 -8.05
N THR A 124 -14.29 0.65 -7.22
CA THR A 124 -14.65 1.15 -5.89
C THR A 124 -13.45 1.07 -4.95
N HIS A 125 -12.73 -0.06 -4.98
CA HIS A 125 -11.52 -0.24 -4.18
C HIS A 125 -10.41 0.73 -4.62
N GLU A 126 -10.24 0.94 -5.92
CA GLU A 126 -9.25 1.89 -6.44
C GLU A 126 -9.58 3.32 -6.00
N ALA A 127 -10.85 3.73 -6.08
CA ALA A 127 -11.30 5.05 -5.63
C ALA A 127 -11.03 5.25 -4.12
N LEU A 128 -11.30 4.24 -3.27
CA LEU A 128 -10.98 4.33 -1.85
C LEU A 128 -9.47 4.39 -1.59
N ARG A 129 -8.67 3.68 -2.38
CA ARG A 129 -7.20 3.77 -2.34
C ARG A 129 -6.70 5.17 -2.66
N ASP A 130 -7.31 5.85 -3.63
CA ASP A 130 -6.95 7.22 -3.99
C ASP A 130 -7.35 8.22 -2.88
N LEU A 131 -8.51 8.02 -2.25
CA LEU A 131 -8.93 8.81 -1.10
C LEU A 131 -7.95 8.65 0.08
N VAL A 132 -7.49 7.43 0.34
CA VAL A 132 -6.47 7.14 1.36
C VAL A 132 -5.14 7.81 1.02
N ARG A 133 -4.70 7.80 -0.24
CA ARG A 133 -3.49 8.48 -0.71
C ARG A 133 -3.60 9.99 -0.52
N ALA A 134 -4.73 10.60 -0.93
CA ALA A 134 -4.98 12.03 -0.74
C ALA A 134 -4.90 12.44 0.74
N ARG A 135 -5.41 11.59 1.66
CA ARG A 135 -5.30 11.82 3.10
C ARG A 135 -3.85 11.72 3.60
N VAL A 136 -3.05 10.77 3.07
CA VAL A 136 -1.61 10.65 3.41
C VAL A 136 -0.87 11.92 2.98
N ASP A 137 -1.13 12.40 1.76
CA ASP A 137 -0.54 13.63 1.24
C ASP A 137 -0.96 14.86 2.07
N ALA A 138 -2.24 14.98 2.42
CA ALA A 138 -2.72 16.04 3.30
C ALA A 138 -2.05 16.01 4.68
N SER A 139 -1.78 14.82 5.23
CA SER A 139 -1.05 14.67 6.50
C SER A 139 0.41 15.11 6.39
N MET A 140 1.06 14.84 5.25
CA MET A 140 2.44 15.31 4.98
C MET A 140 2.48 16.83 4.81
N HIS A 141 1.51 17.43 4.12
CA HIS A 141 1.39 18.87 3.98
C HIS A 141 1.19 19.56 5.34
N LEU A 142 0.29 19.04 6.17
CA LEU A 142 0.10 19.55 7.53
C LEU A 142 1.38 19.46 8.37
N MET A 143 2.09 18.34 8.29
CA MET A 143 3.37 18.17 9.00
C MET A 143 4.38 19.22 8.55
N ARG A 144 4.52 19.47 7.24
CA ARG A 144 5.41 20.48 6.67
C ARG A 144 5.01 21.89 7.11
N ALA A 145 3.73 22.26 7.03
CA ALA A 145 3.22 23.55 7.47
C ALA A 145 3.52 23.81 8.97
N ARG A 146 3.31 22.78 9.80
CA ARG A 146 3.64 22.84 11.24
C ARG A 146 5.13 23.06 11.49
N GLN A 147 6.00 22.37 10.75
CA GLN A 147 7.45 22.56 10.86
C GLN A 147 7.88 23.96 10.41
N GLN A 148 7.30 24.49 9.34
CA GLN A 148 7.59 25.86 8.85
C GLN A 148 7.21 26.90 9.88
N LEU A 149 6.00 26.83 10.47
CA LEU A 149 5.56 27.75 11.51
C LEU A 149 6.47 27.70 12.74
N LEU A 150 6.80 26.51 13.22
CA LEU A 150 7.68 26.36 14.39
C LEU A 150 9.11 26.87 14.10
N ALA A 151 9.63 26.62 12.89
CA ALA A 151 10.94 27.13 12.49
C ALA A 151 10.95 28.67 12.38
N PHE A 152 9.87 29.27 11.87
CA PHE A 152 9.71 30.72 11.86
C PHE A 152 9.73 31.30 13.27
N LEU A 153 8.91 30.77 14.17
CA LEU A 153 8.85 31.20 15.57
C LEU A 153 10.21 31.09 16.27
N LEU A 154 10.91 29.94 16.05
CA LEU A 154 12.23 29.71 16.65
C LEU A 154 13.27 30.75 16.18
N ARG A 155 13.28 31.12 14.89
CA ARG A 155 14.17 32.18 14.38
C ARG A 155 13.93 33.54 15.03
N HIS A 156 12.73 33.76 15.52
CA HIS A 156 12.37 34.99 16.24
C HIS A 156 12.45 34.86 17.79
N GLY A 157 13.17 33.83 18.26
CA GLY A 157 13.38 33.60 19.70
C GLY A 157 12.12 33.17 20.46
N ARG A 158 11.10 32.63 19.73
CA ARG A 158 9.81 32.28 20.33
C ARG A 158 9.66 30.76 20.31
N SER A 159 9.55 30.20 21.50
CA SER A 159 9.25 28.78 21.68
C SER A 159 8.11 28.58 22.65
N TYR A 160 7.23 27.62 22.37
CA TYR A 160 6.14 27.29 23.29
C TYR A 160 6.72 26.68 24.58
N PRO A 161 6.53 27.31 25.75
CA PRO A 161 7.35 26.97 26.92
C PRO A 161 6.97 25.65 27.59
N THR A 162 5.75 25.15 27.43
CA THR A 162 5.29 23.97 28.18
C THR A 162 4.26 23.13 27.39
N GLY A 163 4.40 21.80 27.48
CA GLY A 163 3.38 20.88 27.04
C GLY A 163 3.46 20.47 25.56
N LYS A 164 2.37 19.88 25.08
CA LYS A 164 2.27 19.37 23.71
C LYS A 164 1.83 20.48 22.76
N HIS A 165 2.52 20.57 21.61
CA HIS A 165 2.08 21.43 20.51
C HIS A 165 0.71 20.97 19.96
N TRP A 166 0.00 21.87 19.28
CA TRP A 166 -1.27 21.65 18.56
C TRP A 166 -2.47 21.32 19.47
N THR A 167 -2.34 21.59 20.76
CA THR A 167 -3.44 21.60 21.74
C THR A 167 -4.14 22.94 21.74
N GLN A 168 -5.33 23.06 22.37
CA GLN A 168 -6.03 24.33 22.53
C GLN A 168 -5.16 25.38 23.22
N ARG A 169 -4.39 24.97 24.26
CA ARG A 169 -3.46 25.85 24.96
C ARG A 169 -2.34 26.37 24.03
N HIS A 170 -1.80 25.53 23.16
CA HIS A 170 -0.82 25.97 22.15
C HIS A 170 -1.45 26.92 21.13
N ARG A 171 -2.70 26.70 20.72
CA ARG A 171 -3.45 27.60 19.82
C ARG A 171 -3.64 28.98 20.45
N SER A 172 -4.05 29.03 21.71
CA SER A 172 -4.19 30.31 22.45
C SER A 172 -2.85 31.02 22.56
N TRP A 173 -1.74 30.30 22.80
CA TRP A 173 -0.40 30.87 22.81
C TRP A 173 0.01 31.44 21.44
N LEU A 174 -0.28 30.73 20.33
CA LEU A 174 -0.05 31.25 18.99
C LEU A 174 -0.84 32.52 18.71
N ALA A 175 -2.12 32.57 19.09
CA ALA A 175 -2.96 33.77 18.93
C ALA A 175 -2.44 34.99 19.69
N GLY A 176 -1.71 34.82 20.79
CA GLY A 176 -1.08 35.88 21.56
C GLY A 176 0.28 36.35 21.02
N GLN A 177 0.80 35.76 19.90
CA GLN A 177 2.09 36.19 19.38
C GLN A 177 1.97 37.49 18.57
N THR A 178 2.83 38.47 18.88
CA THR A 178 2.90 39.78 18.19
C THR A 178 4.30 39.99 17.63
N PHE A 179 4.44 40.72 16.55
CA PHE A 179 5.71 41.11 15.95
C PHE A 179 5.76 42.60 15.69
N LEU A 180 6.91 43.22 15.94
CA LEU A 180 7.10 44.67 15.73
C LEU A 180 7.00 45.04 14.25
N LEU A 181 7.62 44.25 13.36
CA LEU A 181 7.60 44.50 11.93
C LEU A 181 6.33 43.92 11.32
N GLU A 182 5.65 44.75 10.52
CA GLU A 182 4.41 44.36 9.83
C GLU A 182 4.62 43.13 8.92
N VAL A 183 5.74 43.08 8.19
CA VAL A 183 6.09 41.96 7.34
C VAL A 183 6.15 40.62 8.12
N HIS A 184 6.69 40.65 9.35
CA HIS A 184 6.71 39.45 10.20
C HIS A 184 5.30 39.04 10.67
N ARG A 185 4.40 40.01 10.90
CA ARG A 185 3.00 39.70 11.23
C ARG A 185 2.29 39.02 10.05
N ILE A 186 2.47 39.56 8.84
CA ILE A 186 1.90 38.99 7.62
C ILE A 186 2.39 37.54 7.42
N VAL A 187 3.71 37.30 7.48
CA VAL A 187 4.29 35.96 7.31
C VAL A 187 3.84 35.01 8.43
N PHE A 188 3.76 35.46 9.66
CA PHE A 188 3.25 34.65 10.77
C PHE A 188 1.80 34.25 10.56
N GLN A 189 0.93 35.16 10.16
CA GLN A 189 -0.48 34.91 9.88
C GLN A 189 -0.64 33.89 8.73
N ASP A 190 0.11 34.07 7.65
CA ASP A 190 0.12 33.14 6.51
C ASP A 190 0.49 31.70 6.95
N TYR A 191 1.55 31.54 7.75
CA TYR A 191 1.91 30.22 8.27
C TYR A 191 0.85 29.62 9.20
N VAL A 192 0.22 30.41 10.04
CA VAL A 192 -0.85 29.97 10.94
C VAL A 192 -2.05 29.51 10.11
N GLU A 193 -2.47 30.30 9.13
CA GLU A 193 -3.58 29.98 8.24
C GLU A 193 -3.29 28.71 7.42
N THR A 194 -2.08 28.59 6.87
CA THR A 194 -1.64 27.38 6.17
C THR A 194 -1.75 26.11 7.03
N VAL A 195 -1.39 26.20 8.32
CA VAL A 195 -1.54 25.06 9.24
C VAL A 195 -3.00 24.70 9.46
N TRP A 196 -3.90 25.67 9.62
CA TRP A 196 -5.32 25.41 9.86
C TRP A 196 -6.00 24.85 8.63
N THR A 197 -5.77 25.43 7.47
CA THR A 197 -6.31 24.94 6.19
C THR A 197 -5.83 23.51 5.87
N ALA A 198 -4.53 23.23 6.10
CA ALA A 198 -4.01 21.89 5.92
C ALA A 198 -4.59 20.89 6.93
N GLN A 199 -4.88 21.32 8.16
CA GLN A 199 -5.52 20.48 9.17
C GLN A 199 -6.97 20.17 8.78
N GLU A 200 -7.75 21.16 8.41
CA GLU A 200 -9.14 21.01 7.97
C GLU A 200 -9.24 20.06 6.77
N ARG A 201 -8.40 20.27 5.74
CA ARG A 201 -8.33 19.38 4.58
C ARG A 201 -8.08 17.92 4.98
N ARG A 202 -7.13 17.68 5.90
CA ARG A 202 -6.84 16.33 6.39
C ARG A 202 -8.06 15.73 7.12
N ASP A 203 -8.71 16.51 7.98
CA ASP A 203 -9.81 16.06 8.83
C ASP A 203 -11.05 15.73 7.98
N VAL A 204 -11.37 16.54 6.97
CA VAL A 204 -12.42 16.26 5.97
C VAL A 204 -12.14 14.93 5.24
N LEU A 205 -10.90 14.68 4.83
CA LEU A 205 -10.55 13.41 4.17
C LEU A 205 -10.69 12.21 5.11
N ILE A 206 -10.41 12.35 6.40
CA ILE A 206 -10.62 11.31 7.41
C ILE A 206 -12.11 10.98 7.55
N GLU A 207 -12.97 11.99 7.62
CA GLU A 207 -14.43 11.80 7.69
C GLU A 207 -14.97 11.12 6.42
N ARG A 208 -14.48 11.52 5.25
CA ARG A 208 -14.86 10.88 3.98
C ARG A 208 -14.44 9.40 3.93
N ILE A 209 -13.23 9.07 4.41
CA ILE A 209 -12.79 7.67 4.51
C ILE A 209 -13.72 6.89 5.43
N ALA A 210 -14.11 7.43 6.58
CA ALA A 210 -15.02 6.77 7.51
C ALA A 210 -16.40 6.49 6.87
N THR A 211 -16.98 7.48 6.20
CA THR A 211 -18.26 7.37 5.50
C THR A 211 -18.20 6.32 4.38
N MET A 212 -17.19 6.40 3.53
CA MET A 212 -17.04 5.48 2.40
C MET A 212 -16.73 4.04 2.84
N THR A 213 -16.00 3.87 3.96
CA THR A 213 -15.72 2.54 4.50
C THR A 213 -17.00 1.84 4.97
N ALA A 214 -17.99 2.55 5.47
CA ALA A 214 -19.24 1.97 5.94
C ALA A 214 -20.07 1.28 4.83
N SER A 215 -20.00 1.79 3.61
CA SER A 215 -20.69 1.23 2.43
C SER A 215 -19.79 0.35 1.54
N TRP A 216 -18.54 0.19 1.90
CA TRP A 216 -17.58 -0.59 1.11
C TRP A 216 -17.76 -2.10 1.32
N SER A 217 -17.62 -2.90 0.26
CA SER A 217 -17.70 -4.37 0.33
C SER A 217 -16.70 -4.99 1.33
N LEU A 218 -15.54 -4.39 1.53
CA LEU A 218 -14.54 -4.78 2.53
C LEU A 218 -14.70 -4.04 3.87
N GLY A 219 -15.75 -3.22 4.04
CA GLY A 219 -16.07 -2.52 5.28
C GLY A 219 -16.18 -3.45 6.50
N PRO A 220 -16.89 -4.58 6.42
CA PRO A 220 -16.94 -5.56 7.51
C PRO A 220 -15.55 -6.09 7.92
N LEU A 221 -14.64 -6.30 6.98
CA LEU A 221 -13.25 -6.69 7.27
C LEU A 221 -12.50 -5.57 7.98
N VAL A 222 -12.69 -4.31 7.57
CA VAL A 222 -12.09 -3.14 8.26
C VAL A 222 -12.58 -3.08 9.71
N GLU A 223 -13.89 -3.28 9.97
CA GLU A 223 -14.45 -3.30 11.33
C GLU A 223 -13.87 -4.46 12.17
N ALA A 224 -13.72 -5.64 11.57
CA ALA A 224 -13.12 -6.80 12.26
C ALA A 224 -11.67 -6.52 12.68
N LEU A 225 -10.86 -5.87 11.82
CA LEU A 225 -9.49 -5.51 12.14
C LEU A 225 -9.37 -4.47 13.27
N ARG A 226 -10.39 -3.63 13.47
CA ARG A 226 -10.44 -2.69 14.60
C ARG A 226 -10.46 -3.39 15.96
N GLY A 227 -10.81 -4.67 16.02
CA GLY A 227 -10.68 -5.51 17.22
C GLY A 227 -9.23 -5.66 17.68
N LEU A 228 -8.26 -5.62 16.77
CA LEU A 228 -6.85 -5.70 17.10
C LEU A 228 -6.34 -4.41 17.77
N ARG A 229 -5.50 -4.57 18.79
CA ARG A 229 -4.87 -3.44 19.46
C ARG A 229 -3.95 -2.68 18.49
N GLY A 230 -4.01 -1.36 18.53
CA GLY A 230 -3.20 -0.47 17.68
C GLY A 230 -3.77 -0.22 16.29
N LEU A 231 -4.90 -0.86 15.94
CA LEU A 231 -5.64 -0.58 14.72
C LEU A 231 -6.95 0.15 15.06
N ASP A 232 -7.14 1.31 14.49
CA ASP A 232 -8.39 2.09 14.48
C ASP A 232 -9.07 1.99 13.11
N LEU A 233 -10.16 2.72 12.89
CA LEU A 233 -10.88 2.74 11.62
C LEU A 233 -9.96 3.17 10.48
N LEU A 234 -9.23 4.26 10.68
CA LEU A 234 -8.40 4.86 9.64
C LEU A 234 -7.22 3.96 9.25
N SER A 235 -6.51 3.41 10.24
CA SER A 235 -5.39 2.50 10.00
C SER A 235 -5.84 1.19 9.36
N SER A 236 -6.99 0.63 9.80
CA SER A 236 -7.58 -0.58 9.21
C SER A 236 -8.04 -0.34 7.76
N ALA A 237 -8.76 0.77 7.49
CA ALA A 237 -9.17 1.14 6.14
C ALA A 237 -7.97 1.41 5.23
N THR A 238 -6.95 2.14 5.72
CA THR A 238 -5.70 2.37 4.97
C THR A 238 -4.98 1.07 4.65
N PHE A 239 -4.92 0.14 5.60
CA PHE A 239 -4.29 -1.15 5.41
C PHE A 239 -5.02 -1.97 4.32
N ILE A 240 -6.35 -2.11 4.42
CA ILE A 240 -7.14 -2.86 3.44
C ILE A 240 -7.17 -2.17 2.07
N ALA A 241 -7.30 -0.85 2.00
CA ALA A 241 -7.24 -0.12 0.74
C ALA A 241 -5.91 -0.32 0.00
N THR A 242 -4.81 -0.47 0.73
CA THR A 242 -3.48 -0.70 0.15
C THR A 242 -3.16 -2.16 -0.16
N THR A 243 -3.63 -3.10 0.67
CA THR A 243 -3.34 -4.54 0.49
C THR A 243 -4.39 -5.26 -0.33
N GLY A 244 -5.63 -4.81 -0.35
CA GLY A 244 -6.76 -5.50 -0.97
C GLY A 244 -7.33 -6.63 -0.13
N ASP A 245 -8.11 -7.48 -0.77
CA ASP A 245 -8.70 -8.66 -0.15
C ASP A 245 -7.60 -9.60 0.36
N LEU A 246 -7.69 -9.96 1.64
CA LEU A 246 -6.74 -10.84 2.31
C LEU A 246 -6.89 -12.30 1.91
N SER A 247 -8.02 -12.68 1.32
CA SER A 247 -8.27 -14.04 0.84
C SER A 247 -7.33 -14.49 -0.28
N ARG A 248 -6.76 -13.53 -1.02
CA ARG A 248 -5.78 -13.79 -2.08
C ARG A 248 -4.44 -14.33 -1.60
N PHE A 249 -4.17 -14.26 -0.30
CA PHE A 249 -2.97 -14.82 0.29
C PHE A 249 -3.27 -16.21 0.86
N GLU A 250 -2.73 -17.26 0.26
CA GLU A 250 -2.92 -18.65 0.67
C GLU A 250 -2.41 -18.93 2.09
N SER A 251 -1.43 -18.17 2.56
CA SER A 251 -0.87 -18.32 3.88
C SER A 251 -0.45 -16.98 4.50
N PRO A 252 -0.37 -16.91 5.85
CA PRO A 252 0.11 -15.72 6.52
C PRO A 252 1.56 -15.36 6.14
N ARG A 253 2.37 -16.36 5.74
CA ARG A 253 3.75 -16.13 5.27
C ARG A 253 3.78 -15.35 3.96
N MET A 254 2.84 -15.60 3.05
CA MET A 254 2.72 -14.84 1.81
C MET A 254 2.37 -13.38 2.07
N LEU A 255 1.43 -13.10 2.98
CA LEU A 255 1.12 -11.72 3.40
C LEU A 255 2.35 -11.04 4.05
N MET A 256 3.06 -11.73 4.93
CA MET A 256 4.29 -11.19 5.55
C MET A 256 5.36 -10.88 4.50
N GLY A 257 5.53 -11.73 3.49
CA GLY A 257 6.42 -11.53 2.35
C GLY A 257 6.00 -10.33 1.50
N TYR A 258 4.71 -10.26 1.14
CA TYR A 258 4.12 -9.15 0.39
C TYR A 258 4.33 -7.80 1.09
N LEU A 259 4.27 -7.77 2.43
CA LEU A 259 4.50 -6.58 3.24
C LEU A 259 6.00 -6.26 3.45
N GLY A 260 6.90 -7.14 3.02
CA GLY A 260 8.34 -7.00 3.23
C GLY A 260 8.76 -7.01 4.69
N LEU A 261 8.01 -7.73 5.53
CA LEU A 261 8.28 -7.91 6.96
C LEU A 261 9.09 -9.19 7.26
N VAL A 262 9.46 -9.96 6.24
CA VAL A 262 10.33 -11.11 6.36
C VAL A 262 11.80 -10.68 6.36
N PRO A 263 12.69 -11.35 7.13
CA PRO A 263 14.10 -11.05 7.09
C PRO A 263 14.67 -11.39 5.70
N SER A 264 15.64 -10.60 5.24
CA SER A 264 16.48 -11.00 4.12
C SER A 264 17.37 -12.15 4.54
N GLU A 265 17.65 -13.07 3.64
CA GLU A 265 18.49 -14.23 3.90
C GLU A 265 19.46 -14.43 2.73
N HIS A 266 20.73 -14.63 3.07
CA HIS A 266 21.82 -14.93 2.15
C HIS A 266 22.57 -16.16 2.71
N SER A 267 21.88 -17.30 2.74
CA SER A 267 22.40 -18.54 3.29
C SER A 267 22.94 -19.42 2.15
N SER A 268 24.09 -20.07 2.40
CA SER A 268 24.67 -21.06 1.51
C SER A 268 25.31 -22.20 2.31
N GLY A 269 25.06 -23.43 1.92
CA GLY A 269 25.51 -24.62 2.63
C GLY A 269 25.04 -24.61 4.10
N GLY A 270 25.92 -24.83 5.03
CA GLY A 270 25.64 -24.85 6.47
C GLY A 270 25.58 -23.45 7.12
N THR A 271 25.83 -22.37 6.38
CA THR A 271 25.92 -21.02 6.95
C THR A 271 24.61 -20.25 6.71
N ILE A 272 23.91 -19.89 7.81
CA ILE A 272 22.68 -19.09 7.77
C ILE A 272 23.01 -17.63 8.07
N ARG A 273 22.83 -16.73 7.11
CA ARG A 273 23.02 -15.28 7.27
C ARG A 273 21.69 -14.55 7.05
N ARG A 274 21.09 -14.08 8.16
CA ARG A 274 19.86 -13.29 8.12
C ARG A 274 20.16 -11.82 8.37
N GLY A 275 19.61 -10.96 7.49
CA GLY A 275 19.72 -9.50 7.60
C GLY A 275 18.47 -8.87 8.21
N GLY A 276 18.26 -7.57 7.92
CA GLY A 276 17.05 -6.86 8.27
C GLY A 276 15.83 -7.32 7.47
N ILE A 277 14.66 -6.69 7.69
CA ILE A 277 13.48 -6.96 6.87
C ILE A 277 13.71 -6.55 5.41
N THR A 278 13.14 -7.30 4.45
CA THR A 278 13.33 -7.08 3.01
C THR A 278 12.85 -5.72 2.53
N LYS A 279 11.84 -5.14 3.19
CA LYS A 279 11.20 -3.87 2.82
C LYS A 279 10.58 -3.86 1.41
N THR A 280 10.39 -5.01 0.79
CA THR A 280 9.67 -5.17 -0.47
C THR A 280 8.18 -4.82 -0.28
N GLY A 281 7.46 -4.59 -1.37
CA GLY A 281 6.04 -4.31 -1.35
C GLY A 281 5.65 -2.96 -0.76
N ASN A 282 4.39 -2.82 -0.34
CA ASN A 282 3.81 -1.52 0.01
C ASN A 282 4.37 -0.94 1.32
N ARG A 283 5.01 0.23 1.20
CA ARG A 283 5.62 0.95 2.33
C ARG A 283 4.58 1.42 3.34
N GLU A 284 3.42 1.89 2.88
CA GLU A 284 2.39 2.46 3.75
C GLU A 284 1.73 1.37 4.61
N ALA A 285 1.33 0.23 4.00
CA ALA A 285 0.78 -0.90 4.74
C ALA A 285 1.78 -1.42 5.80
N ARG A 286 3.06 -1.53 5.45
CA ARG A 286 4.11 -1.90 6.39
C ARG A 286 4.26 -0.90 7.53
N ARG A 287 4.21 0.41 7.24
CA ARG A 287 4.26 1.47 8.24
C ARG A 287 3.10 1.37 9.22
N MET A 288 1.87 1.17 8.72
CA MET A 288 0.69 1.00 9.57
C MET A 288 0.87 -0.14 10.58
N LEU A 289 1.39 -1.29 10.14
CA LEU A 289 1.60 -2.42 11.04
C LEU A 289 2.72 -2.17 12.07
N ILE A 290 3.79 -1.49 11.68
CA ILE A 290 4.87 -1.13 12.61
C ILE A 290 4.35 -0.13 13.66
N GLU A 291 3.57 0.87 13.27
CA GLU A 291 2.95 1.83 14.18
C GLU A 291 1.95 1.12 15.12
N ALA A 292 1.10 0.25 14.60
CA ALA A 292 0.20 -0.56 15.42
C ALA A 292 0.95 -1.44 16.42
N ALA A 293 2.07 -2.05 16.00
CA ALA A 293 2.87 -2.95 16.84
C ALA A 293 3.50 -2.25 18.04
N TRP A 294 3.76 -0.95 18.01
CA TRP A 294 4.23 -0.18 19.17
C TRP A 294 3.25 -0.22 20.35
N SER A 295 1.96 -0.40 20.11
CA SER A 295 0.95 -0.47 21.17
C SER A 295 1.11 -1.69 22.08
N TYR A 296 1.75 -2.76 21.60
CA TYR A 296 1.97 -4.01 22.35
C TYR A 296 3.13 -3.95 23.36
N ARG A 297 3.82 -2.81 23.48
CA ARG A 297 4.80 -2.56 24.55
C ARG A 297 4.17 -2.48 25.94
N TYR A 298 2.88 -2.15 26.01
CA TYR A 298 2.13 -2.06 27.25
C TYR A 298 1.50 -3.42 27.62
N PRO A 299 1.17 -3.64 28.92
CA PRO A 299 0.49 -4.86 29.36
C PRO A 299 -0.80 -5.13 28.59
N ALA A 300 -1.14 -6.41 28.45
CA ALA A 300 -2.40 -6.81 27.79
C ALA A 300 -3.59 -6.34 28.62
N ARG A 301 -4.44 -5.51 28.03
CA ARG A 301 -5.70 -5.03 28.61
C ARG A 301 -6.63 -4.52 27.52
N ILE A 302 -7.91 -4.65 27.71
CA ILE A 302 -8.92 -4.06 26.82
C ILE A 302 -9.25 -2.66 27.34
N ALA A 303 -8.99 -1.63 26.54
CA ALA A 303 -9.44 -0.26 26.81
C ALA A 303 -10.94 -0.14 26.56
N LYS A 304 -11.62 0.80 27.23
CA LYS A 304 -13.09 0.99 27.14
C LYS A 304 -13.55 1.13 25.68
N GLU A 305 -12.92 1.99 24.91
CA GLU A 305 -13.21 2.21 23.47
C GLU A 305 -13.08 0.92 22.64
N LYS A 306 -12.11 0.05 22.96
CA LYS A 306 -11.98 -1.26 22.31
C LYS A 306 -13.04 -2.25 22.73
N ALA A 307 -13.49 -2.21 23.99
CA ALA A 307 -14.57 -3.07 24.48
C ALA A 307 -15.86 -2.86 23.68
N GLU A 308 -16.22 -1.61 23.38
CA GLU A 308 -17.39 -1.24 22.58
C GLU A 308 -17.34 -1.81 21.16
N ILE A 309 -16.15 -1.83 20.55
CA ILE A 309 -15.93 -2.43 19.22
C ILE A 309 -16.03 -3.96 19.32
N LEU A 310 -15.36 -4.55 20.29
CA LEU A 310 -15.31 -6.01 20.46
C LEU A 310 -16.68 -6.63 20.71
N VAL A 311 -17.57 -5.96 21.44
CA VAL A 311 -18.95 -6.44 21.68
C VAL A 311 -19.71 -6.67 20.37
N ARG A 312 -19.47 -5.88 19.35
CA ARG A 312 -20.12 -5.97 18.03
C ARG A 312 -19.52 -7.04 17.12
N LEU A 313 -18.34 -7.57 17.45
CA LEU A 313 -17.64 -8.53 16.61
C LEU A 313 -18.02 -9.98 16.97
N PRO A 314 -18.00 -10.90 16.00
CA PRO A 314 -18.17 -12.33 16.23
C PRO A 314 -17.19 -12.89 17.27
N LYS A 315 -17.57 -13.95 17.97
CA LYS A 315 -16.74 -14.55 19.03
C LYS A 315 -15.36 -14.98 18.54
N ASN A 316 -15.28 -15.68 17.39
CA ASN A 316 -14.03 -16.12 16.78
C ASN A 316 -13.06 -14.96 16.51
N ILE A 317 -13.57 -13.82 16.03
CA ILE A 317 -12.75 -12.60 15.80
C ILE A 317 -12.26 -12.02 17.13
N ARG A 318 -13.11 -11.97 18.16
CA ARG A 318 -12.70 -11.52 19.51
C ARG A 318 -11.61 -12.40 20.10
N ASP A 319 -11.75 -13.71 19.95
CA ASP A 319 -10.78 -14.69 20.45
C ASP A 319 -9.41 -14.53 19.73
N ILE A 320 -9.41 -14.32 18.42
CA ILE A 320 -8.18 -14.01 17.66
C ILE A 320 -7.55 -12.70 18.14
N ALA A 321 -8.36 -11.65 18.32
CA ALA A 321 -7.87 -10.35 18.79
C ALA A 321 -7.26 -10.41 20.20
N TRP A 322 -7.88 -11.15 21.11
CA TRP A 322 -7.36 -11.37 22.45
C TRP A 322 -6.08 -12.22 22.45
N LYS A 323 -6.06 -13.30 21.67
CA LYS A 323 -4.86 -14.13 21.46
C LYS A 323 -3.69 -13.32 20.91
N ALA A 324 -3.95 -12.45 19.92
CA ALA A 324 -2.95 -11.53 19.37
C ALA A 324 -2.40 -10.64 20.48
N GLN A 325 -3.27 -10.02 21.27
CA GLN A 325 -2.86 -9.09 22.31
C GLN A 325 -2.01 -9.75 23.39
N THR A 326 -2.45 -10.86 23.94
CA THR A 326 -1.72 -11.59 25.00
C THR A 326 -0.35 -12.07 24.51
N ARG A 327 -0.33 -12.68 23.32
CA ARG A 327 0.89 -13.21 22.71
C ARG A 327 1.90 -12.12 22.36
N LEU A 328 1.47 -11.04 21.69
CA LEU A 328 2.38 -9.98 21.23
C LEU A 328 2.92 -9.17 22.41
N CYS A 329 2.12 -8.88 23.43
CA CYS A 329 2.60 -8.22 24.65
C CYS A 329 3.62 -9.07 25.42
N ALA A 330 3.40 -10.39 25.55
CA ALA A 330 4.36 -11.30 26.17
C ALA A 330 5.66 -11.37 25.35
N ARG A 331 5.56 -11.48 24.02
CA ARG A 331 6.71 -11.52 23.12
C ARG A 331 7.53 -10.24 23.16
N TYR A 332 6.88 -9.07 23.22
CA TYR A 332 7.59 -7.79 23.38
C TYR A 332 8.47 -7.83 24.63
N ARG A 333 7.90 -8.16 25.80
CA ARG A 333 8.62 -8.23 27.08
C ARG A 333 9.80 -9.21 27.04
N THR A 334 9.56 -10.41 26.50
CA THR A 334 10.60 -11.45 26.39
C THR A 334 11.76 -10.99 25.49
N MET A 335 11.49 -10.37 24.36
CA MET A 335 12.54 -9.91 23.45
C MET A 335 13.34 -8.73 24.02
N ILE A 336 12.67 -7.79 24.70
CA ILE A 336 13.34 -6.67 25.40
C ILE A 336 14.22 -7.21 26.54
N ALA A 337 13.71 -8.13 27.35
CA ALA A 337 14.50 -8.76 28.44
C ALA A 337 15.75 -9.50 27.91
N ARG A 338 15.70 -9.97 26.64
CA ARG A 338 16.86 -10.56 25.95
C ARG A 338 17.78 -9.52 25.28
N GLY A 339 17.66 -8.23 25.60
CA GLY A 339 18.51 -7.15 25.10
C GLY A 339 18.28 -6.76 23.63
N LYS A 340 17.17 -7.16 23.01
CA LYS A 340 16.88 -6.75 21.63
C LYS A 340 16.45 -5.29 21.58
N LYS A 341 16.94 -4.54 20.58
CA LYS A 341 16.56 -3.13 20.35
C LYS A 341 15.04 -3.01 20.12
N PRO A 342 14.34 -2.04 20.73
CA PRO A 342 12.88 -1.88 20.60
C PRO A 342 12.38 -1.84 19.15
N THR A 343 13.10 -1.17 18.24
CA THR A 343 12.74 -1.10 16.81
C THR A 343 12.78 -2.46 16.12
N VAL A 344 13.73 -3.34 16.48
CA VAL A 344 13.81 -4.71 15.98
C VAL A 344 12.66 -5.55 16.53
N VAL A 345 12.34 -5.38 17.83
CA VAL A 345 11.23 -6.06 18.49
C VAL A 345 9.92 -5.70 17.80
N VAL A 346 9.65 -4.40 17.61
CA VAL A 346 8.42 -3.92 16.96
C VAL A 346 8.28 -4.44 15.52
N ALA A 347 9.37 -4.50 14.75
CA ALA A 347 9.34 -5.10 13.41
C ALA A 347 8.98 -6.59 13.44
N ALA A 348 9.50 -7.34 14.43
CA ALA A 348 9.14 -8.75 14.63
C ALA A 348 7.67 -8.92 15.04
N LEU A 349 7.15 -8.02 15.89
CA LEU A 349 5.74 -8.01 16.28
C LEU A 349 4.84 -7.64 15.09
N ALA A 350 5.21 -6.65 14.29
CA ALA A 350 4.46 -6.26 13.09
C ALA A 350 4.32 -7.43 12.10
N ARG A 351 5.39 -8.23 11.94
CA ARG A 351 5.35 -9.45 11.14
C ARG A 351 4.33 -10.46 11.71
N GLU A 352 4.32 -10.68 13.01
CA GLU A 352 3.40 -11.62 13.65
C GLU A 352 1.97 -11.08 13.65
N LEU A 353 1.78 -9.76 13.82
CA LEU A 353 0.49 -9.08 13.71
C LEU A 353 -0.14 -9.30 12.32
N ALA A 354 0.67 -9.28 11.24
CA ALA A 354 0.20 -9.62 9.91
C ALA A 354 -0.41 -11.02 9.83
N GLY A 355 0.10 -11.98 10.61
CA GLY A 355 -0.49 -13.32 10.72
C GLY A 355 -1.87 -13.33 11.36
N PHE A 356 -2.09 -12.53 12.40
CA PHE A 356 -3.41 -12.37 13.03
C PHE A 356 -4.40 -11.64 12.12
N ILE A 357 -3.94 -10.63 11.40
CA ILE A 357 -4.73 -9.93 10.38
C ILE A 357 -5.18 -10.90 9.28
N TRP A 358 -4.27 -11.75 8.81
CA TRP A 358 -4.60 -12.79 7.83
C TRP A 358 -5.65 -13.75 8.36
N ALA A 359 -5.50 -14.22 9.62
CA ALA A 359 -6.46 -15.13 10.26
C ALA A 359 -7.86 -14.49 10.35
N ILE A 360 -7.97 -13.22 10.73
CA ILE A 360 -9.23 -12.48 10.71
C ILE A 360 -9.82 -12.42 9.30
N GLY A 361 -8.98 -12.18 8.29
CA GLY A 361 -9.41 -12.16 6.89
C GLY A 361 -10.03 -13.48 6.42
N GLN A 362 -9.45 -14.63 6.83
CA GLN A 362 -10.00 -15.96 6.50
C GLN A 362 -11.36 -16.22 7.19
N GLU A 363 -11.47 -15.87 8.48
CA GLU A 363 -12.73 -16.00 9.23
C GLU A 363 -13.86 -15.17 8.63
N MET A 364 -13.55 -13.92 8.23
CA MET A 364 -14.54 -13.05 7.59
C MET A 364 -15.00 -13.59 6.23
N ARG A 365 -14.12 -14.24 5.46
CA ARG A 365 -14.49 -14.90 4.21
C ARG A 365 -15.44 -16.07 4.46
N SER A 366 -15.12 -16.94 5.41
CA SER A 366 -15.94 -18.11 5.73
C SER A 366 -17.36 -17.73 6.15
N SER A 367 -17.51 -16.61 6.86
CA SER A 367 -18.83 -16.09 7.29
C SER A 367 -19.65 -15.42 6.17
N MET A 368 -19.02 -15.07 5.03
CA MET A 368 -19.72 -14.47 3.87
C MET A 368 -20.15 -15.52 2.85
N THR A 369 -19.62 -16.74 2.94
CA THR A 369 -19.95 -17.88 2.06
C THR A 369 -20.91 -18.88 2.70
N SER A 370 -21.23 -18.72 3.98
CA SER A 370 -22.27 -19.46 4.74
C SER A 370 -23.56 -18.68 4.79
#